data_c5da053b640dd7ed24ba494fcb2b9a10
#
_entry.id   c5da053b640dd7ed24ba494fcb2b9a10
#
_cell.length_a   1.000
_cell.length_b   1.000
_cell.length_c   1.000
_cell.angle_alpha   90.00
_cell.angle_beta   90.00
_cell.angle_gamma   90.00
#
_symmetry.space_group_name_H-M   'P 1'
#
loop_
_entity.id
_entity.type
_entity.pdbx_description
1 polymer ?
#
loop_
_entity_poly.entity_id
_entity_poly.type
_entity_poly.pdbx_seq_one_letter_code
_entity_poly.pdbx_strand_id
1 'polypeptide(L)'
;MRRLLLQAIFLTFGLIANLYIVGDVSAELVCGALLAICCAAVGEYARSSAWTIAILLMLDCGACFTPSWCAMMPVAAYNAAMLPAVSQNVEQHRAGRNHAGLRSQLPNMPQYDAMQITTVIARWVWIIPVVATLVRCRNAGAHADDMGAALIAVLLALHVVLGFMVGLLCARNVTLTRQNRRLQDSKRDQIRRLRSQ
;
A
#
# COMPACT_ATOMS: atom_id res chain seq x y z
N MET A 1 -12.65 8.93 -1.26
CA MET A 1 -13.69 8.14 -0.58
C MET A 1 -13.69 6.64 -0.92
N ARG A 2 -13.73 6.20 -2.20
CA ARG A 2 -13.76 4.75 -2.53
C ARG A 2 -12.58 3.93 -1.98
N ARG A 3 -11.38 4.51 -1.92
CA ARG A 3 -10.18 3.82 -1.43
C ARG A 3 -10.22 3.58 0.07
N LEU A 4 -10.61 4.60 0.85
CA LEU A 4 -10.78 4.46 2.29
C LEU A 4 -11.83 3.41 2.66
N LEU A 5 -12.90 3.34 1.87
CA LEU A 5 -13.94 2.33 2.06
C LEU A 5 -13.40 0.90 1.84
N LEU A 6 -12.59 0.67 0.80
CA LEU A 6 -11.93 -0.62 0.58
C LEU A 6 -10.98 -0.98 1.71
N GLN A 7 -10.19 -0.03 2.17
CA GLN A 7 -9.28 -0.25 3.30
C GLN A 7 -10.02 -0.52 4.60
N ALA A 8 -11.15 0.18 4.84
CA ALA A 8 -12.01 -0.08 5.97
C ALA A 8 -12.61 -1.50 5.93
N ILE A 9 -13.01 -1.99 4.75
CA ILE A 9 -13.50 -3.36 4.57
C ILE A 9 -12.39 -4.37 4.93
N PHE A 10 -11.16 -4.18 4.41
CA PHE A 10 -10.04 -5.07 4.75
C PHE A 10 -9.70 -5.04 6.24
N LEU A 11 -9.72 -3.86 6.85
CA LEU A 11 -9.47 -3.71 8.27
C LEU A 11 -10.56 -4.41 9.12
N THR A 12 -11.83 -4.18 8.79
CA THR A 12 -12.95 -4.79 9.49
C THR A 12 -12.90 -6.31 9.39
N PHE A 13 -12.65 -6.84 8.20
CA PHE A 13 -12.51 -8.27 8.01
C PHE A 13 -11.33 -8.86 8.79
N GLY A 14 -10.18 -8.19 8.78
CA GLY A 14 -9.01 -8.58 9.57
C GLY A 14 -9.28 -8.57 11.08
N LEU A 15 -9.98 -7.55 11.59
CA LEU A 15 -10.39 -7.48 12.99
C LEU A 15 -11.33 -8.62 13.38
N ILE A 16 -12.36 -8.87 12.57
CA ILE A 16 -13.32 -9.98 12.82
C ILE A 16 -12.59 -11.32 12.81
N ALA A 17 -11.72 -11.55 11.81
CA ALA A 17 -10.94 -12.78 11.73
C ALA A 17 -10.04 -12.96 12.97
N ASN A 18 -9.38 -11.89 13.43
CA ASN A 18 -8.53 -11.95 14.61
C ASN A 18 -9.33 -12.23 15.87
N LEU A 19 -10.46 -11.55 16.08
CA LEU A 19 -11.35 -11.79 17.21
C LEU A 19 -11.90 -13.22 17.23
N TYR A 20 -12.20 -13.78 16.05
CA TYR A 20 -12.65 -15.16 15.94
C TYR A 20 -11.55 -16.17 16.32
N ILE A 21 -10.29 -15.87 16.01
CA ILE A 21 -9.14 -16.76 16.25
C ILE A 21 -8.66 -16.66 17.70
N VAL A 22 -8.52 -15.44 18.22
CA VAL A 22 -7.90 -15.18 19.53
C VAL A 22 -8.96 -15.14 20.65
N GLY A 23 -10.19 -14.76 20.32
CA GLY A 23 -11.29 -14.65 21.27
C GLY A 23 -11.29 -13.39 22.14
N ASP A 24 -10.14 -12.73 22.27
CA ASP A 24 -9.95 -11.58 23.15
C ASP A 24 -9.41 -10.35 22.41
N VAL A 25 -9.78 -9.16 22.89
CA VAL A 25 -9.25 -7.88 22.42
C VAL A 25 -7.97 -7.56 23.19
N SER A 26 -6.83 -7.89 22.60
CA SER A 26 -5.54 -7.53 23.19
C SER A 26 -5.17 -6.06 22.87
N ALA A 27 -4.36 -5.44 23.74
CA ALA A 27 -3.81 -4.10 23.50
C ALA A 27 -2.98 -4.06 22.18
N GLU A 28 -2.31 -5.16 21.88
CA GLU A 28 -1.54 -5.32 20.64
C GLU A 28 -2.43 -5.23 19.40
N LEU A 29 -3.61 -5.86 19.41
CA LEU A 29 -4.57 -5.79 18.32
C LEU A 29 -5.05 -4.36 18.10
N VAL A 30 -5.34 -3.63 19.18
CA VAL A 30 -5.77 -2.22 19.11
C VAL A 30 -4.67 -1.34 18.53
N CYS A 31 -3.42 -1.51 18.98
CA CYS A 31 -2.28 -0.77 18.43
C CYS A 31 -2.07 -1.06 16.93
N GLY A 32 -2.15 -2.33 16.53
CA GLY A 32 -2.06 -2.73 15.12
C GLY A 32 -3.16 -2.12 14.26
N ALA A 33 -4.41 -2.13 14.76
CA ALA A 33 -5.54 -1.52 14.07
C ALA A 33 -5.39 0.00 13.92
N LEU A 34 -4.95 0.70 14.97
CA LEU A 34 -4.68 2.14 14.92
C LEU A 34 -3.57 2.45 13.91
N LEU A 35 -2.49 1.66 13.90
CA LEU A 35 -1.41 1.84 12.94
C LEU A 35 -1.87 1.58 11.50
N ALA A 36 -2.73 0.57 11.28
CA ALA A 36 -3.33 0.31 9.97
C ALA A 36 -4.24 1.45 9.51
N ILE A 37 -5.02 2.06 10.41
CA ILE A 37 -5.81 3.26 10.12
C ILE A 37 -4.90 4.44 9.75
N CYS A 38 -3.82 4.66 10.51
CA CYS A 38 -2.82 5.67 10.17
C CYS A 38 -2.19 5.41 8.79
N CYS A 39 -1.86 4.15 8.48
CA CYS A 39 -1.34 3.76 7.18
C CYS A 39 -2.33 4.09 6.05
N ALA A 40 -3.61 3.78 6.26
CA ALA A 40 -4.68 4.10 5.32
C ALA A 40 -4.83 5.61 5.10
N ALA A 41 -4.84 6.39 6.18
CA ALA A 41 -4.96 7.84 6.14
C ALA A 41 -3.75 8.50 5.45
N VAL A 42 -2.53 8.08 5.81
CA VAL A 42 -1.31 8.61 5.19
C VAL A 42 -1.24 8.23 3.72
N GLY A 43 -1.61 7.01 3.35
CA GLY A 43 -1.67 6.57 1.94
C GLY A 43 -2.64 7.40 1.08
N GLU A 44 -3.71 7.95 1.65
CA GLU A 44 -4.69 8.77 0.92
C GLU A 44 -4.34 10.26 0.94
N TYR A 45 -3.87 10.80 2.06
CA TYR A 45 -3.71 12.23 2.29
C TYR A 45 -2.27 12.72 2.20
N ALA A 46 -1.28 11.87 2.48
CA ALA A 46 0.11 12.30 2.43
C ALA A 46 0.58 12.53 0.99
N ARG A 47 1.17 13.69 0.77
CA ARG A 47 1.82 14.03 -0.50
C ARG A 47 3.23 13.44 -0.64
N SER A 48 3.75 12.84 0.41
CA SER A 48 5.11 12.29 0.46
C SER A 48 5.06 10.77 0.52
N SER A 49 5.72 10.10 -0.42
CA SER A 49 5.89 8.66 -0.42
C SER A 49 6.73 8.16 0.76
N ALA A 50 7.62 9.00 1.31
CA ALA A 50 8.47 8.64 2.43
C ALA A 50 7.68 8.30 3.70
N TRP A 51 6.67 9.08 4.05
CA TRP A 51 5.80 8.80 5.20
C TRP A 51 5.01 7.50 5.02
N THR A 52 4.49 7.26 3.82
CA THR A 52 3.79 6.02 3.51
C THR A 52 4.71 4.82 3.67
N ILE A 53 5.94 4.90 3.16
CA ILE A 53 6.95 3.84 3.29
C ILE A 53 7.31 3.61 4.77
N ALA A 54 7.53 4.68 5.54
CA ALA A 54 7.91 4.57 6.95
C ALA A 54 6.82 3.83 7.77
N ILE A 55 5.54 4.19 7.58
CA ILE A 55 4.43 3.55 8.30
C ILE A 55 4.22 2.11 7.84
N LEU A 56 4.39 1.83 6.53
CA LEU A 56 4.34 0.46 6.02
C LEU A 56 5.42 -0.40 6.68
N LEU A 57 6.66 0.08 6.73
CA LEU A 57 7.76 -0.64 7.37
C LEU A 57 7.52 -0.86 8.87
N MET A 58 6.93 0.11 9.57
CA MET A 58 6.54 -0.07 10.98
C MET A 58 5.48 -1.16 11.15
N LEU A 59 4.47 -1.19 10.28
CA LEU A 59 3.41 -2.20 10.32
C LEU A 59 3.97 -3.59 9.99
N ASP A 60 4.81 -3.69 8.96
CA ASP A 60 5.46 -4.93 8.55
C ASP A 60 6.41 -5.47 9.63
N CYS A 61 7.21 -4.59 10.24
CA CYS A 61 8.08 -4.94 11.35
C CYS A 61 7.27 -5.44 12.56
N GLY A 62 6.22 -4.72 12.94
CA GLY A 62 5.34 -5.12 14.03
C GLY A 62 4.68 -6.48 13.78
N ALA A 63 4.24 -6.75 12.55
CA ALA A 63 3.65 -8.03 12.19
C ALA A 63 4.64 -9.21 12.26
N CYS A 64 5.95 -8.95 12.12
CA CYS A 64 6.96 -9.99 12.33
C CYS A 64 7.06 -10.41 13.81
N PHE A 65 6.81 -9.51 14.76
CA PHE A 65 6.89 -9.79 16.20
C PHE A 65 5.56 -10.21 16.80
N THR A 66 4.46 -9.62 16.33
CA THR A 66 3.11 -9.79 16.87
C THR A 66 2.19 -10.46 15.85
N PRO A 67 1.86 -11.75 16.02
CA PRO A 67 1.01 -12.49 15.06
C PRO A 67 -0.37 -11.84 14.80
N SER A 68 -0.95 -11.22 15.84
CA SER A 68 -2.24 -10.50 15.72
C SER A 68 -2.22 -9.37 14.70
N TRP A 69 -1.06 -8.78 14.40
CA TRP A 69 -0.94 -7.72 13.37
C TRP A 69 -1.00 -8.27 11.95
N CYS A 70 -0.77 -9.57 11.75
CA CYS A 70 -0.90 -10.19 10.43
C CYS A 70 -2.30 -10.02 9.84
N ALA A 71 -3.32 -9.91 10.68
CA ALA A 71 -4.69 -9.63 10.25
C ALA A 71 -4.84 -8.23 9.60
N MET A 72 -3.94 -7.29 9.88
CA MET A 72 -3.91 -5.93 9.30
C MET A 72 -3.08 -5.83 8.02
N MET A 73 -2.32 -6.87 7.68
CA MET A 73 -1.44 -6.90 6.51
C MET A 73 -2.12 -6.65 5.16
N PRO A 74 -3.42 -6.98 4.94
CA PRO A 74 -4.11 -6.61 3.70
C PRO A 74 -4.12 -5.11 3.43
N VAL A 75 -4.21 -4.27 4.48
CA VAL A 75 -4.13 -2.81 4.36
C VAL A 75 -2.73 -2.37 3.96
N ALA A 76 -1.69 -2.98 4.55
CA ALA A 76 -0.29 -2.72 4.18
C ALA A 76 -0.02 -3.12 2.73
N ALA A 77 -0.42 -4.32 2.34
CA ALA A 77 -0.26 -4.84 0.98
C ALA A 77 -0.98 -3.97 -0.06
N TYR A 78 -2.19 -3.50 0.23
CA TYR A 78 -2.92 -2.56 -0.61
C TYR A 78 -2.15 -1.25 -0.81
N ASN A 79 -1.67 -0.63 0.29
CA ASN A 79 -0.92 0.62 0.23
C ASN A 79 0.45 0.43 -0.46
N ALA A 80 1.15 -0.67 -0.22
CA ALA A 80 2.38 -1.02 -0.92
C ALA A 80 2.17 -1.12 -2.45
N ALA A 81 1.08 -1.73 -2.89
CA ALA A 81 0.72 -1.81 -4.30
C ALA A 81 0.41 -0.43 -4.93
N MET A 82 -0.08 0.51 -4.12
CA MET A 82 -0.41 1.86 -4.57
C MET A 82 0.80 2.83 -4.61
N LEU A 83 1.93 2.51 -3.98
CA LEU A 83 3.11 3.36 -3.89
C LEU A 83 3.57 3.93 -5.25
N PRO A 84 3.67 3.16 -6.35
CA PRO A 84 4.10 3.70 -7.64
C PRO A 84 3.17 4.79 -8.17
N ALA A 85 1.86 4.65 -7.95
CA ALA A 85 0.88 5.63 -8.39
C ALA A 85 0.94 6.93 -7.55
N VAL A 86 1.38 6.85 -6.30
CA VAL A 86 1.57 8.00 -5.41
C VAL A 86 2.87 8.74 -5.77
N SER A 87 3.98 8.03 -6.01
CA SER A 87 5.27 8.65 -6.33
C SER A 87 5.21 9.47 -7.63
N GLN A 88 4.57 8.95 -8.67
CA GLN A 88 4.37 9.66 -9.93
C GLN A 88 3.59 10.97 -9.77
N ASN A 89 2.68 11.08 -8.78
CA ASN A 89 1.97 12.32 -8.49
C ASN A 89 2.90 13.41 -7.95
N VAL A 90 3.80 13.04 -7.04
CA VAL A 90 4.73 13.98 -6.40
C VAL A 90 5.66 14.58 -7.46
N GLU A 91 6.13 13.75 -8.39
CA GLU A 91 7.02 14.19 -9.47
C GLU A 91 6.34 15.17 -10.43
N GLN A 92 5.09 14.90 -10.81
CA GLN A 92 4.33 15.79 -11.69
C GLN A 92 4.05 17.15 -11.04
N HIS A 93 3.71 17.18 -9.74
CA HIS A 93 3.55 18.43 -9.02
C HIS A 93 4.86 19.21 -8.88
N ARG A 94 6.01 18.53 -8.76
CA ARG A 94 7.33 19.15 -8.77
C ARG A 94 7.70 19.70 -10.15
N ALA A 95 7.48 18.93 -11.21
CA ALA A 95 7.74 19.35 -12.59
C ALA A 95 6.89 20.56 -12.98
N GLY A 96 5.60 20.58 -12.68
CA GLY A 96 4.71 21.71 -12.95
C GLY A 96 5.10 23.00 -12.21
N ARG A 97 5.67 22.89 -11.01
CA ARG A 97 6.14 24.04 -10.23
C ARG A 97 7.49 24.56 -10.73
N ASN A 98 8.31 23.70 -11.33
CA ASN A 98 9.64 24.06 -11.85
C ASN A 98 9.57 24.72 -13.24
N HIS A 99 8.49 24.57 -14.01
CA HIS A 99 8.27 25.29 -15.26
C HIS A 99 7.95 26.78 -15.04
N ALA A 100 7.58 27.19 -13.82
CA ALA A 100 7.32 28.58 -13.47
C ALA A 100 8.57 29.38 -13.00
N GLY A 101 9.71 28.73 -12.82
CA GLY A 101 10.95 29.39 -12.40
C GLY A 101 12.15 28.79 -13.14
N LEU A 102 12.93 29.65 -13.81
CA LEU A 102 14.20 29.37 -14.47
C LEU A 102 14.98 28.25 -13.76
N ARG A 103 15.08 27.08 -14.39
CA ARG A 103 16.00 26.05 -13.91
C ARG A 103 17.22 25.98 -14.84
N SER A 104 18.23 26.80 -14.47
CA SER A 104 19.61 26.51 -14.81
C SER A 104 20.01 25.13 -14.27
N GLN A 105 20.39 24.26 -15.16
CA GLN A 105 21.37 23.17 -15.06
C GLN A 105 21.83 22.81 -13.64
N LEU A 106 21.10 21.93 -12.95
CA LEU A 106 21.66 21.14 -11.87
C LEU A 106 21.87 19.71 -12.38
N PRO A 107 23.07 19.13 -12.19
CA PRO A 107 23.37 17.79 -12.64
C PRO A 107 22.46 16.76 -11.98
N ASN A 108 22.12 15.71 -12.73
CA ASN A 108 21.33 14.57 -12.27
C ASN A 108 21.89 14.03 -10.95
N MET A 109 21.17 14.25 -9.85
CA MET A 109 21.59 13.72 -8.56
C MET A 109 21.20 12.24 -8.44
N PRO A 110 22.06 11.38 -7.86
CA PRO A 110 21.82 9.96 -7.60
C PRO A 110 20.65 9.69 -6.63
N GLN A 111 20.06 10.74 -6.07
CA GLN A 111 18.93 10.68 -5.15
C GLN A 111 17.64 10.13 -5.81
N TYR A 112 17.54 10.20 -7.14
CA TYR A 112 16.39 9.70 -7.89
C TYR A 112 16.37 8.16 -7.92
N ASP A 113 17.52 7.55 -8.14
CA ASP A 113 17.63 6.09 -8.23
C ASP A 113 17.39 5.42 -6.87
N ALA A 114 17.88 6.02 -5.78
CA ALA A 114 17.66 5.51 -4.43
C ALA A 114 16.16 5.48 -4.05
N MET A 115 15.40 6.50 -4.42
CA MET A 115 13.96 6.56 -4.13
C MET A 115 13.16 5.53 -4.93
N GLN A 116 13.55 5.25 -6.18
CA GLN A 116 12.93 4.21 -6.99
C GLN A 116 13.21 2.82 -6.41
N ILE A 117 14.46 2.54 -6.03
CA ILE A 117 14.85 1.27 -5.40
C ILE A 117 14.08 1.06 -4.11
N THR A 118 13.99 2.08 -3.25
CA THR A 118 13.25 2.00 -1.99
C THR A 118 11.76 1.72 -2.22
N THR A 119 11.16 2.30 -3.26
CA THR A 119 9.75 2.06 -3.62
C THR A 119 9.52 0.63 -4.10
N VAL A 120 10.47 0.07 -4.86
CA VAL A 120 10.40 -1.33 -5.32
C VAL A 120 10.55 -2.28 -4.14
N ILE A 121 11.51 -2.04 -3.25
CA ILE A 121 11.71 -2.86 -2.05
C ILE A 121 10.46 -2.80 -1.16
N ALA A 122 9.98 -1.61 -0.82
CA ALA A 122 8.81 -1.42 0.04
C ALA A 122 7.54 -2.08 -0.52
N ARG A 123 7.47 -2.28 -1.84
CA ARG A 123 6.37 -2.98 -2.50
C ARG A 123 6.31 -4.47 -2.14
N TRP A 124 7.43 -5.08 -1.80
CA TRP A 124 7.55 -6.51 -1.56
C TRP A 124 7.80 -6.89 -0.10
N VAL A 125 8.08 -5.90 0.76
CA VAL A 125 8.43 -6.13 2.17
C VAL A 125 7.29 -6.83 2.94
N TRP A 126 6.03 -6.59 2.58
CA TRP A 126 4.87 -7.26 3.19
C TRP A 126 4.87 -8.80 3.07
N ILE A 127 5.65 -9.36 2.14
CA ILE A 127 5.78 -10.81 2.01
C ILE A 127 6.49 -11.42 3.23
N ILE A 128 7.44 -10.69 3.81
CA ILE A 128 8.26 -11.17 4.93
C ILE A 128 7.40 -11.58 6.14
N PRO A 129 6.53 -10.73 6.70
CA PRO A 129 5.68 -11.11 7.84
C PRO A 129 4.68 -12.22 7.49
N VAL A 130 4.17 -12.27 6.25
CA VAL A 130 3.30 -13.36 5.81
C VAL A 130 4.04 -14.69 5.83
N VAL A 131 5.24 -14.75 5.27
CA VAL A 131 6.07 -15.97 5.28
C VAL A 131 6.46 -16.34 6.71
N ALA A 132 6.85 -15.37 7.53
CA ALA A 132 7.19 -15.60 8.93
C ALA A 132 6.03 -16.21 9.72
N THR A 133 4.79 -15.72 9.47
CA THR A 133 3.57 -16.25 10.10
C THR A 133 3.28 -17.68 9.63
N LEU A 134 3.38 -17.93 8.32
CA LEU A 134 3.19 -19.28 7.78
C LEU A 134 4.20 -20.30 8.38
N VAL A 135 5.46 -19.89 8.50
CA VAL A 135 6.51 -20.74 9.12
C VAL A 135 6.18 -20.99 10.60
N ARG A 136 5.73 -19.97 11.34
CA ARG A 136 5.34 -20.13 12.76
C ARG A 136 4.13 -21.08 12.89
N CYS A 137 3.09 -20.90 12.07
CA CYS A 137 1.93 -21.80 12.07
C CYS A 137 2.32 -23.23 11.76
N ARG A 138 3.22 -23.45 10.79
CA ARG A 138 3.74 -24.79 10.47
C ARG A 138 4.48 -25.41 11.66
N ASN A 139 5.33 -24.64 12.34
CA ASN A 139 6.09 -25.14 13.48
C ASN A 139 5.20 -25.42 14.71
N ALA A 140 4.17 -24.62 14.92
CA ALA A 140 3.16 -24.84 15.98
C ALA A 140 2.27 -26.05 15.69
N GLY A 141 1.85 -26.23 14.43
CA GLY A 141 1.01 -27.35 14.00
C GLY A 141 1.71 -28.71 13.95
N ALA A 142 3.07 -28.73 14.02
CA ALA A 142 3.82 -29.97 14.12
C ALA A 142 3.59 -30.76 15.43
N HIS A 143 2.95 -30.11 16.42
CA HIS A 143 2.63 -30.69 17.73
C HIS A 143 1.12 -30.85 18.03
N ALA A 144 0.26 -30.41 17.14
CA ALA A 144 -1.20 -30.53 17.31
C ALA A 144 -1.83 -30.98 16.00
N ASP A 145 -2.85 -31.83 16.08
CA ASP A 145 -3.70 -32.26 14.94
C ASP A 145 -4.55 -31.11 14.34
N ASP A 146 -3.94 -29.94 14.13
CA ASP A 146 -4.62 -28.70 13.89
C ASP A 146 -4.66 -28.35 12.41
N MET A 147 -5.47 -29.10 11.67
CA MET A 147 -5.91 -28.74 10.31
C MET A 147 -6.58 -27.34 10.31
N GLY A 148 -7.11 -26.90 11.46
CA GLY A 148 -7.70 -25.59 11.66
C GLY A 148 -6.67 -24.44 11.56
N ALA A 149 -5.51 -24.56 12.21
CA ALA A 149 -4.47 -23.52 12.17
C ALA A 149 -3.89 -23.35 10.76
N ALA A 150 -3.70 -24.44 10.03
CA ALA A 150 -3.23 -24.40 8.64
C ALA A 150 -4.25 -23.71 7.73
N LEU A 151 -5.56 -24.01 7.90
CA LEU A 151 -6.62 -23.37 7.13
C LEU A 151 -6.67 -21.86 7.36
N ILE A 152 -6.58 -21.45 8.63
CA ILE A 152 -6.56 -20.02 9.01
C ILE A 152 -5.36 -19.30 8.41
N ALA A 153 -4.17 -19.89 8.46
CA ALA A 153 -2.97 -19.31 7.87
C ALA A 153 -3.11 -19.13 6.34
N VAL A 154 -3.70 -20.10 5.66
CA VAL A 154 -3.99 -20.01 4.21
C VAL A 154 -5.01 -18.91 3.93
N LEU A 155 -6.08 -18.81 4.71
CA LEU A 155 -7.09 -17.77 4.55
C LEU A 155 -6.50 -16.37 4.76
N LEU A 156 -5.66 -16.20 5.78
CA LEU A 156 -4.93 -14.94 6.01
C LEU A 156 -4.01 -14.59 4.83
N ALA A 157 -3.24 -15.55 4.34
CA ALA A 157 -2.36 -15.33 3.19
C ALA A 157 -3.16 -14.93 1.95
N LEU A 158 -4.27 -15.62 1.66
CA LEU A 158 -5.17 -15.26 0.56
C LEU A 158 -5.75 -13.86 0.72
N HIS A 159 -6.13 -13.48 1.95
CA HIS A 159 -6.66 -12.15 2.23
C HIS A 159 -5.63 -11.04 1.98
N VAL A 160 -4.37 -11.27 2.35
CA VAL A 160 -3.26 -10.34 2.07
C VAL A 160 -3.00 -10.22 0.57
N VAL A 161 -2.97 -11.35 -0.15
CA VAL A 161 -2.82 -11.36 -1.62
C VAL A 161 -3.96 -10.61 -2.28
N LEU A 162 -5.19 -10.80 -1.80
CA LEU A 162 -6.36 -10.07 -2.30
C LEU A 162 -6.20 -8.56 -2.10
N GLY A 163 -5.76 -8.11 -0.92
CA GLY A 163 -5.46 -6.72 -0.64
C GLY A 163 -4.45 -6.14 -1.62
N PHE A 164 -3.37 -6.86 -1.89
CA PHE A 164 -2.35 -6.45 -2.86
C PHE A 164 -2.89 -6.38 -4.29
N MET A 165 -3.64 -7.38 -4.75
CA MET A 165 -4.24 -7.41 -6.08
C MET A 165 -5.23 -6.27 -6.30
N VAL A 166 -6.10 -6.00 -5.32
CA VAL A 166 -7.03 -4.86 -5.36
C VAL A 166 -6.27 -3.54 -5.40
N GLY A 167 -5.19 -3.42 -4.63
CA GLY A 167 -4.29 -2.25 -4.67
C GLY A 167 -3.67 -2.04 -6.07
N LEU A 168 -3.19 -3.10 -6.72
CA LEU A 168 -2.66 -3.05 -8.08
C LEU A 168 -3.71 -2.59 -9.10
N LEU A 169 -4.93 -3.14 -9.02
CA LEU A 169 -6.03 -2.75 -9.90
C LEU A 169 -6.40 -1.28 -9.71
N CYS A 170 -6.46 -0.82 -8.46
CA CYS A 170 -6.68 0.59 -8.15
C CYS A 170 -5.57 1.49 -8.69
N ALA A 171 -4.30 1.10 -8.54
CA ALA A 171 -3.15 1.83 -9.07
C ALA A 171 -3.22 1.94 -10.60
N ARG A 172 -3.52 0.83 -11.27
CA ARG A 172 -3.69 0.79 -12.73
C ARG A 172 -4.84 1.68 -13.21
N ASN A 173 -5.99 1.62 -12.54
CA ASN A 173 -7.13 2.48 -12.86
C ASN A 173 -6.80 3.97 -12.71
N VAL A 174 -6.06 4.35 -11.67
CA VAL A 174 -5.60 5.73 -11.49
C VAL A 174 -4.70 6.17 -12.64
N THR A 175 -3.76 5.33 -13.03
CA THR A 175 -2.84 5.62 -14.13
C THR A 175 -3.60 5.78 -15.47
N LEU A 176 -4.51 4.86 -15.78
CA LEU A 176 -5.34 4.92 -16.99
C LEU A 176 -6.22 6.17 -17.03
N THR A 177 -6.87 6.50 -15.92
CA THR A 177 -7.71 7.71 -15.82
C THR A 177 -6.89 8.97 -16.08
N ARG A 178 -5.63 9.02 -15.60
CA ARG A 178 -4.72 10.14 -15.85
C ARG A 178 -4.30 10.23 -17.32
N GLN A 179 -3.95 9.09 -17.93
CA GLN A 179 -3.61 9.06 -19.34
C GLN A 179 -4.76 9.56 -20.21
N ASN A 180 -5.99 9.12 -19.91
CA ASN A 180 -7.19 9.57 -20.63
C ASN A 180 -7.42 11.08 -20.48
N ARG A 181 -7.24 11.64 -19.29
CA ARG A 181 -7.35 13.11 -19.08
C ARG A 181 -6.31 13.86 -19.91
N ARG A 182 -5.05 13.43 -19.90
CA ARG A 182 -3.99 14.06 -20.71
C ARG A 182 -4.30 14.03 -22.20
N LEU A 183 -4.82 12.91 -22.71
CA LEU A 183 -5.24 12.80 -24.10
C LEU A 183 -6.40 13.75 -24.44
N GLN A 184 -7.37 13.89 -23.52
CA GLN A 184 -8.47 14.84 -23.69
C GLN A 184 -7.98 16.28 -23.69
N ASP A 185 -7.08 16.65 -22.79
CA ASP A 185 -6.52 18.00 -22.72
C ASP A 185 -5.71 18.32 -23.99
N SER A 186 -4.86 17.39 -24.45
CA SER A 186 -4.13 17.53 -25.70
C SER A 186 -5.05 17.72 -26.92
N LYS A 187 -6.13 16.94 -27.03
CA LYS A 187 -7.13 17.11 -28.08
C LYS A 187 -7.80 18.48 -28.02
N ARG A 188 -8.16 18.94 -26.81
CA ARG A 188 -8.77 20.29 -26.63
C ARG A 188 -7.81 21.38 -27.09
N ASP A 189 -6.53 21.27 -26.78
CA ASP A 189 -5.53 22.26 -27.18
C ASP A 189 -5.31 22.26 -28.71
N GLN A 190 -5.32 21.09 -29.35
CA GLN A 190 -5.28 20.99 -30.81
C GLN A 190 -6.49 21.68 -31.47
N ILE A 191 -7.71 21.44 -30.96
CA ILE A 191 -8.93 22.07 -31.46
C ILE A 191 -8.87 23.60 -31.27
N ARG A 192 -8.36 24.09 -30.15
CA ARG A 192 -8.17 25.54 -29.92
C ARG A 192 -7.21 26.16 -30.93
N ARG A 193 -6.08 25.51 -31.22
CA ARG A 193 -5.11 25.99 -32.21
C ARG A 193 -5.70 26.03 -33.63
N LEU A 194 -6.49 25.02 -34.02
CA LEU A 194 -7.15 24.99 -35.31
C LEU A 194 -8.22 26.08 -35.47
N ARG A 195 -8.89 26.49 -34.36
CA ARG A 195 -9.87 27.58 -34.39
C ARG A 195 -9.27 28.98 -34.40
N SER A 196 -7.98 29.09 -34.03
CA SER A 196 -7.26 30.39 -34.00
C SER A 196 -6.51 30.69 -35.31
N GLN A 197 -6.46 29.75 -36.24
CA GLN A 197 -6.02 29.91 -37.61
C GLN A 197 -7.15 30.29 -38.55
#